data_dff72823f28446c27ed73b9af99abbee
#
_entry.id   dff72823f28446c27ed73b9af99abbee
#
_cell.length_a   1.000
_cell.length_b   1.000
_cell.length_c   1.000
_cell.angle_alpha   90.00
_cell.angle_beta   90.00
_cell.angle_gamma   90.00
#
_symmetry.space_group_name_H-M   'P 1'
#
loop_
_entity.id
_entity.type
_entity.pdbx_description
1 polymer ?
#
loop_
_entity_poly.entity_id
_entity_poly.type
_entity_poly.pdbx_seq_one_letter_code
_entity_poly.pdbx_strand_id
1 'polypeptide(L)'
;MLEYSIIQTRGFANVTEGGRVTGFQLLVRMPNYRGAWGSLIDGADVTVDGVPFSRDVTRWSLRGRTFSLDELRRSTDVHWDLAELATLTVPLDGGLRAGVHDVAVTIYLRSPYIPAFVLPLRFEARRECTLVSSGGQAGFRYGVSLYSFTGDMNTLMTLEDAMADIADLGATGIEILTQSTVLGYPEPTPAWIDEWQRLLETYRLAPTNICSWVDNQMWTDRDLTAAEAAAQLASDVRLAHRLGFGFIRPKFGVVSPELDPHPTWEETVLRTLDLAASLNVVICPEIHSPTPIKHPVTQNYIEFIERTGTEHFKLMIDTGIFQTAVVNDGHPGFDEDEVPPFLQPLKVPMSDLAEALPYVGFIQAKFFEIDETLTDLHIPWDGILRTLRDGGYAGWLSSEYEGRREPYRGREQVRRQHALLRSLASDL
;
A
#
# COMPACT_ATOMS: atom_id res chain seq x y z
N MET A 1 -2.37 0.74 15.39
CA MET A 1 -2.90 -0.35 16.28
C MET A 1 -2.09 -1.63 16.09
N LEU A 2 -2.02 -2.52 17.11
CA LEU A 2 -1.35 -3.81 16.97
C LEU A 2 -2.29 -4.82 16.28
N GLU A 3 -1.74 -5.64 15.39
CA GLU A 3 -2.49 -6.78 14.86
C GLU A 3 -2.82 -7.78 15.95
N TYR A 4 -3.91 -8.52 15.76
CA TYR A 4 -4.31 -9.57 16.71
C TYR A 4 -3.26 -10.69 16.79
N SER A 5 -2.60 -11.02 15.69
CA SER A 5 -1.51 -12.02 15.65
C SER A 5 -0.34 -11.63 16.54
N ILE A 6 0.32 -12.60 17.16
CA ILE A 6 1.57 -12.37 17.92
C ILE A 6 2.65 -11.85 16.97
N ILE A 7 2.84 -12.50 15.81
CA ILE A 7 3.75 -12.06 14.77
C ILE A 7 3.06 -10.97 13.97
N GLN A 8 3.70 -9.81 13.82
CA GLN A 8 3.16 -8.68 13.06
C GLN A 8 3.56 -8.76 11.58
N THR A 9 2.74 -8.19 10.69
CA THR A 9 3.09 -8.11 9.24
C THR A 9 4.31 -7.22 9.04
N ARG A 10 4.35 -6.07 9.74
CA ARG A 10 5.45 -5.11 9.69
C ARG A 10 6.70 -5.61 10.40
N GLY A 11 7.86 -5.15 9.95
CA GLY A 11 9.15 -5.34 10.63
C GLY A 11 9.81 -6.69 10.38
N PHE A 12 9.30 -7.52 9.46
CA PHE A 12 10.01 -8.71 9.00
C PHE A 12 11.02 -8.30 7.91
N ALA A 13 12.28 -8.24 8.29
CA ALA A 13 13.34 -7.69 7.45
C ALA A 13 14.71 -8.28 7.79
N ASN A 14 15.66 -8.21 6.86
CA ASN A 14 17.04 -8.49 7.15
C ASN A 14 17.69 -7.36 7.97
N VAL A 15 18.59 -7.72 8.86
CA VAL A 15 19.39 -6.80 9.68
C VAL A 15 20.76 -6.63 9.06
N THR A 16 21.16 -5.36 8.86
CA THR A 16 22.46 -5.02 8.26
C THR A 16 23.32 -4.26 9.26
N GLU A 17 24.53 -4.74 9.50
CA GLU A 17 25.54 -4.08 10.33
C GLU A 17 26.82 -3.90 9.51
N GLY A 18 27.38 -2.70 9.50
CA GLY A 18 28.59 -2.40 8.75
C GLY A 18 28.50 -2.71 7.23
N GLY A 19 27.31 -2.62 6.64
CA GLY A 19 27.09 -2.92 5.21
C GLY A 19 26.93 -4.41 4.89
N ARG A 20 26.96 -5.30 5.88
CA ARG A 20 26.77 -6.75 5.74
C ARG A 20 25.47 -7.19 6.41
N VAL A 21 24.74 -8.07 5.78
CA VAL A 21 23.55 -8.70 6.39
C VAL A 21 24.02 -9.72 7.42
N THR A 22 23.62 -9.50 8.69
CA THR A 22 24.06 -10.29 9.84
C THR A 22 22.95 -11.16 10.43
N GLY A 23 21.71 -10.96 9.99
CA GLY A 23 20.57 -11.70 10.49
C GLY A 23 19.26 -11.20 9.90
N PHE A 24 18.17 -11.60 10.54
CA PHE A 24 16.85 -11.09 10.27
C PHE A 24 16.14 -10.73 11.56
N GLN A 25 15.07 -9.95 11.44
CA GLN A 25 14.23 -9.54 12.58
C GLN A 25 12.75 -9.71 12.26
N LEU A 26 11.96 -9.79 13.32
CA LEU A 26 10.50 -9.76 13.27
C LEU A 26 9.95 -9.02 14.48
N LEU A 27 8.76 -8.43 14.34
CA LEU A 27 8.06 -7.79 15.44
C LEU A 27 7.02 -8.73 16.04
N VAL A 28 6.98 -8.76 17.36
CA VAL A 28 5.99 -9.53 18.13
C VAL A 28 5.30 -8.66 19.17
N ARG A 29 3.98 -8.86 19.34
CA ARG A 29 3.25 -8.23 20.45
C ARG A 29 3.25 -9.10 21.70
N MET A 30 3.02 -8.48 22.85
CA MET A 30 2.79 -9.19 24.09
C MET A 30 1.60 -10.16 23.94
N PRO A 31 1.84 -11.48 24.13
CA PRO A 31 0.80 -12.48 23.89
C PRO A 31 -0.15 -12.67 25.08
N ASN A 32 0.18 -12.12 26.23
CA ASN A 32 -0.59 -12.25 27.46
C ASN A 32 -1.57 -11.08 27.64
N TYR A 33 -2.59 -11.22 28.49
CA TYR A 33 -3.55 -10.18 28.86
C TYR A 33 -2.95 -9.06 29.74
N ARG A 34 -1.72 -9.24 30.24
CA ARG A 34 -0.94 -8.25 30.99
C ARG A 34 0.48 -8.18 30.47
N GLY A 35 1.14 -7.04 30.66
CA GLY A 35 2.56 -6.89 30.38
C GLY A 35 3.43 -7.74 31.33
N ALA A 36 4.70 -7.87 31.01
CA ALA A 36 5.66 -8.66 31.78
C ALA A 36 6.97 -7.89 32.01
N TRP A 37 7.56 -8.06 33.19
CA TRP A 37 8.93 -7.64 33.40
C TRP A 37 9.89 -8.47 32.55
N GLY A 38 10.94 -7.85 32.03
CA GLY A 38 11.95 -8.54 31.20
C GLY A 38 12.50 -9.79 31.87
N SER A 39 12.70 -9.75 33.20
CA SER A 39 13.14 -10.91 33.98
C SER A 39 12.16 -12.08 33.99
N LEU A 40 10.91 -11.90 33.55
CA LEU A 40 9.90 -12.96 33.43
C LEU A 40 9.81 -13.56 32.00
N ILE A 41 10.60 -13.03 31.07
CA ILE A 41 10.68 -13.56 29.70
C ILE A 41 11.74 -14.67 29.68
N ASP A 42 11.33 -15.89 29.40
CA ASP A 42 12.23 -17.05 29.28
C ASP A 42 12.72 -17.30 27.84
N GLY A 43 12.36 -16.42 26.92
CA GLY A 43 12.87 -16.40 25.56
C GLY A 43 11.81 -16.64 24.50
N ALA A 44 12.26 -16.68 23.23
CA ALA A 44 11.45 -17.04 22.08
C ALA A 44 12.23 -17.95 21.14
N ASP A 45 11.67 -19.13 20.84
CA ASP A 45 12.12 -19.95 19.74
C ASP A 45 11.48 -19.44 18.45
N VAL A 46 12.27 -19.30 17.40
CA VAL A 46 11.82 -18.87 16.07
C VAL A 46 12.09 -19.98 15.07
N THR A 47 11.15 -20.24 14.20
CA THR A 47 11.33 -21.17 13.06
C THR A 47 10.98 -20.44 11.78
N VAL A 48 11.82 -20.52 10.76
CA VAL A 48 11.58 -19.98 9.43
C VAL A 48 11.79 -21.07 8.40
N ASP A 49 10.78 -21.33 7.56
CA ASP A 49 10.80 -22.38 6.52
C ASP A 49 11.22 -23.76 7.07
N GLY A 50 10.79 -24.07 8.29
CA GLY A 50 11.15 -25.31 8.97
C GLY A 50 12.54 -25.33 9.64
N VAL A 51 13.35 -24.30 9.48
CA VAL A 51 14.67 -24.17 10.14
C VAL A 51 14.48 -23.53 11.52
N PRO A 52 14.82 -24.25 12.63
CA PRO A 52 14.66 -23.73 13.98
C PRO A 52 15.86 -22.86 14.40
N PHE A 53 15.56 -21.77 15.11
CA PHE A 53 16.51 -20.90 15.78
C PHE A 53 16.21 -20.87 17.27
N SER A 54 17.21 -21.24 18.08
CA SER A 54 17.04 -21.31 19.53
C SER A 54 16.86 -19.94 20.16
N ARG A 55 16.07 -19.88 21.23
CA ARG A 55 15.90 -18.68 22.08
C ARG A 55 17.23 -18.14 22.64
N ASP A 56 18.27 -18.97 22.77
CA ASP A 56 19.56 -18.56 23.33
C ASP A 56 20.34 -17.65 22.39
N VAL A 57 20.09 -17.73 21.07
CA VAL A 57 20.72 -16.84 20.07
C VAL A 57 19.85 -15.65 19.72
N THR A 58 18.54 -15.69 20.03
CA THR A 58 17.58 -14.62 19.72
C THR A 58 17.80 -13.43 20.65
N ARG A 59 17.97 -12.25 20.07
CA ARG A 59 18.07 -10.99 20.81
C ARG A 59 16.70 -10.29 20.87
N TRP A 60 16.49 -9.57 21.95
CA TRP A 60 15.25 -8.84 22.24
C TRP A 60 15.51 -7.35 22.26
N SER A 61 14.77 -6.58 21.49
CA SER A 61 14.76 -5.12 21.62
C SER A 61 13.44 -4.65 22.20
N LEU A 62 13.52 -3.96 23.34
CA LEU A 62 12.41 -3.37 24.08
C LEU A 62 12.81 -1.96 24.50
N ARG A 63 11.92 -0.97 24.31
CA ARG A 63 12.14 0.44 24.69
C ARG A 63 13.47 1.00 24.19
N GLY A 64 13.86 0.68 22.97
CA GLY A 64 15.09 1.15 22.36
C GLY A 64 16.38 0.51 22.90
N ARG A 65 16.29 -0.50 23.75
CA ARG A 65 17.42 -1.26 24.32
C ARG A 65 17.39 -2.69 23.79
N THR A 66 18.55 -3.22 23.44
CA THR A 66 18.70 -4.61 22.96
C THR A 66 19.36 -5.48 24.02
N PHE A 67 18.86 -6.69 24.20
CA PHE A 67 19.25 -7.64 25.22
C PHE A 67 19.50 -9.02 24.63
N SER A 68 20.51 -9.70 25.13
CA SER A 68 20.55 -11.17 25.11
C SER A 68 19.51 -11.74 26.07
N LEU A 69 19.17 -13.01 25.95
CA LEU A 69 18.22 -13.65 26.87
C LEU A 69 18.71 -13.58 28.32
N ASP A 70 20.01 -13.74 28.57
CA ASP A 70 20.60 -13.68 29.92
C ASP A 70 20.56 -12.27 30.51
N GLU A 71 20.77 -11.23 29.72
CA GLU A 71 20.62 -9.84 30.17
C GLU A 71 19.17 -9.52 30.48
N LEU A 72 18.22 -9.96 29.61
CA LEU A 72 16.81 -9.75 29.81
C LEU A 72 16.30 -10.42 31.12
N ARG A 73 16.71 -11.66 31.38
CA ARG A 73 16.37 -12.39 32.61
C ARG A 73 16.87 -11.73 33.90
N ARG A 74 17.95 -10.95 33.81
CA ARG A 74 18.51 -10.19 34.94
C ARG A 74 17.98 -8.77 35.04
N SER A 75 17.22 -8.30 34.05
CA SER A 75 16.70 -6.94 34.06
C SER A 75 15.58 -6.78 35.08
N THR A 76 15.61 -5.68 35.84
CA THR A 76 14.57 -5.33 36.84
C THR A 76 13.87 -4.02 36.48
N ASP A 77 14.29 -3.35 35.42
CA ASP A 77 13.89 -2.02 35.00
C ASP A 77 13.20 -1.99 33.64
N VAL A 78 13.09 -3.14 32.97
CA VAL A 78 12.45 -3.27 31.65
C VAL A 78 11.12 -3.96 31.83
N HIS A 79 10.06 -3.32 31.33
CA HIS A 79 8.72 -3.86 31.31
C HIS A 79 8.21 -3.87 29.86
N TRP A 80 7.71 -4.99 29.38
CA TRP A 80 7.09 -5.14 28.08
C TRP A 80 5.57 -4.92 28.19
N ASP A 81 5.09 -3.79 27.71
CA ASP A 81 3.68 -3.40 27.78
C ASP A 81 2.83 -4.05 26.68
N LEU A 82 1.50 -4.09 26.92
CA LEU A 82 0.54 -4.65 25.95
C LEU A 82 0.51 -3.90 24.61
N ALA A 83 0.74 -2.60 24.65
CA ALA A 83 0.74 -1.73 23.48
C ALA A 83 2.12 -1.60 22.81
N GLU A 84 3.14 -2.27 23.35
CA GLU A 84 4.51 -2.21 22.85
C GLU A 84 4.87 -3.44 22.02
N LEU A 85 5.51 -3.24 20.87
CA LEU A 85 6.10 -4.31 20.09
C LEU A 85 7.52 -4.61 20.58
N ALA A 86 7.84 -5.88 20.73
CA ALA A 86 9.21 -6.34 20.88
C ALA A 86 9.78 -6.70 19.50
N THR A 87 11.05 -6.34 19.26
CA THR A 87 11.79 -6.86 18.09
C THR A 87 12.56 -8.09 18.53
N LEU A 88 12.34 -9.20 17.82
CA LEU A 88 13.19 -10.38 17.90
C LEU A 88 14.20 -10.32 16.75
N THR A 89 15.49 -10.31 17.07
CA THR A 89 16.58 -10.36 16.06
C THR A 89 17.27 -11.71 16.16
N VAL A 90 17.34 -12.40 15.03
CA VAL A 90 17.95 -13.73 14.91
C VAL A 90 19.21 -13.61 14.05
N PRO A 91 20.40 -13.99 14.57
CA PRO A 91 21.61 -13.98 13.79
C PRO A 91 21.57 -15.08 12.71
N LEU A 92 21.86 -14.68 11.48
CA LEU A 92 21.97 -15.55 10.30
C LEU A 92 22.87 -14.87 9.27
N ASP A 93 24.03 -15.41 9.03
CA ASP A 93 24.96 -14.84 8.06
C ASP A 93 24.34 -14.81 6.66
N GLY A 94 24.32 -13.63 6.02
CA GLY A 94 23.64 -13.40 4.75
C GLY A 94 22.11 -13.19 4.86
N GLY A 95 21.51 -13.40 6.05
CA GLY A 95 20.08 -13.21 6.26
C GLY A 95 19.18 -14.20 5.52
N LEU A 96 17.93 -13.81 5.34
CA LEU A 96 16.93 -14.53 4.54
C LEU A 96 16.89 -13.97 3.11
N ARG A 97 16.53 -14.80 2.14
CA ARG A 97 16.24 -14.32 0.77
C ARG A 97 14.98 -13.45 0.77
N ALA A 98 14.83 -12.59 -0.22
CA ALA A 98 13.54 -11.93 -0.45
C ALA A 98 12.48 -12.96 -0.87
N GLY A 99 11.25 -12.80 -0.40
CA GLY A 99 10.16 -13.72 -0.69
C GLY A 99 9.23 -13.95 0.49
N VAL A 100 8.29 -14.87 0.30
CA VAL A 100 7.37 -15.32 1.34
C VAL A 100 8.03 -16.43 2.16
N HIS A 101 7.94 -16.34 3.47
CA HIS A 101 8.48 -17.28 4.44
C HIS A 101 7.41 -17.75 5.40
N ASP A 102 7.43 -19.03 5.73
CA ASP A 102 6.63 -19.58 6.81
C ASP A 102 7.33 -19.37 8.16
N VAL A 103 6.80 -18.49 8.97
CA VAL A 103 7.40 -18.05 10.23
C VAL A 103 6.56 -18.54 11.41
N ALA A 104 7.19 -19.28 12.33
CA ALA A 104 6.60 -19.69 13.60
C ALA A 104 7.42 -19.13 14.78
N VAL A 105 6.73 -18.71 15.82
CA VAL A 105 7.32 -18.20 17.07
C VAL A 105 6.67 -18.86 18.26
N THR A 106 7.47 -19.29 19.22
CA THR A 106 7.00 -19.72 20.54
C THR A 106 7.62 -18.82 21.61
N ILE A 107 6.82 -17.99 22.27
CA ILE A 107 7.26 -17.10 23.38
C ILE A 107 7.01 -17.79 24.71
N TYR A 108 7.99 -17.75 25.58
CA TYR A 108 7.96 -18.33 26.92
C TYR A 108 7.95 -17.24 28.00
N LEU A 109 6.89 -17.24 28.83
CA LEU A 109 6.72 -16.27 29.91
C LEU A 109 6.51 -16.96 31.24
N ARG A 110 7.16 -16.46 32.30
CA ARG A 110 6.85 -16.83 33.68
C ARG A 110 5.81 -15.89 34.27
N SER A 111 4.81 -16.46 34.91
CA SER A 111 3.77 -15.71 35.62
C SER A 111 3.78 -16.10 37.08
N PRO A 112 4.30 -15.27 38.02
CA PRO A 112 4.53 -15.64 39.40
C PRO A 112 3.28 -16.05 40.20
N TYR A 113 2.09 -15.75 39.71
CA TYR A 113 0.80 -16.14 40.29
C TYR A 113 0.26 -17.47 39.74
N ILE A 114 0.98 -18.10 38.80
CA ILE A 114 0.67 -19.42 38.25
C ILE A 114 1.56 -20.45 38.93
N PRO A 115 1.03 -21.66 39.27
CA PRO A 115 1.82 -22.71 39.88
C PRO A 115 3.07 -23.08 39.08
N ALA A 116 4.21 -23.27 39.75
CA ALA A 116 5.51 -23.48 39.09
C ALA A 116 5.56 -24.67 38.13
N PHE A 117 4.73 -25.71 38.35
CA PHE A 117 4.71 -26.93 37.52
C PHE A 117 4.09 -26.71 36.12
N VAL A 118 3.42 -25.56 35.88
CA VAL A 118 2.89 -25.19 34.54
C VAL A 118 3.72 -24.12 33.87
N LEU A 119 4.78 -23.61 34.51
CA LEU A 119 5.65 -22.57 33.96
C LEU A 119 6.85 -23.19 33.21
N PRO A 120 7.40 -22.47 32.20
CA PRO A 120 6.87 -21.23 31.63
C PRO A 120 5.61 -21.47 30.77
N LEU A 121 4.73 -20.47 30.74
CA LEU A 121 3.62 -20.46 29.79
C LEU A 121 4.16 -20.34 28.36
N ARG A 122 3.57 -21.07 27.43
CA ARG A 122 3.95 -21.10 26.02
C ARG A 122 2.88 -20.39 25.18
N PHE A 123 3.30 -19.47 24.36
CA PHE A 123 2.44 -18.75 23.41
C PHE A 123 2.96 -18.96 22.00
N GLU A 124 2.21 -19.63 21.19
CA GLU A 124 2.60 -20.05 19.84
C GLU A 124 1.85 -19.26 18.79
N ALA A 125 2.55 -18.87 17.73
CA ALA A 125 1.97 -18.27 16.54
C ALA A 125 2.72 -18.75 15.30
N ARG A 126 2.01 -18.83 14.17
CA ARG A 126 2.57 -19.15 12.86
C ARG A 126 1.84 -18.33 11.81
N ARG A 127 2.57 -17.76 10.87
CA ARG A 127 2.03 -17.08 9.69
C ARG A 127 3.06 -16.99 8.57
N GLU A 128 2.57 -16.78 7.37
CA GLU A 128 3.42 -16.34 6.26
C GLU A 128 3.79 -14.86 6.47
N CYS A 129 5.08 -14.55 6.23
CA CYS A 129 5.63 -13.20 6.31
C CYS A 129 6.44 -12.95 5.05
N THR A 130 6.22 -11.82 4.38
CA THR A 130 6.95 -11.46 3.18
C THR A 130 8.12 -10.55 3.51
N LEU A 131 9.33 -10.96 3.11
CA LEU A 131 10.53 -10.16 3.16
C LEU A 131 10.72 -9.42 1.84
N VAL A 132 10.70 -8.08 1.89
CA VAL A 132 10.88 -7.21 0.72
C VAL A 132 12.35 -6.85 0.58
N SER A 133 12.91 -7.03 -0.63
CA SER A 133 14.27 -6.60 -0.94
C SER A 133 14.41 -5.08 -0.94
N SER A 134 15.55 -4.57 -0.49
CA SER A 134 15.90 -3.15 -0.61
C SER A 134 16.39 -2.75 -2.02
N GLY A 135 16.66 -3.73 -2.89
CA GLY A 135 17.10 -3.53 -4.28
C GLY A 135 15.95 -3.46 -5.30
N GLY A 136 16.30 -3.43 -6.58
CA GLY A 136 15.36 -3.61 -7.69
C GLY A 136 14.46 -2.41 -7.94
N GLN A 137 15.03 -1.21 -8.17
CA GLN A 137 14.22 -0.02 -8.48
C GLN A 137 14.08 0.23 -9.99
N ALA A 138 15.03 -0.20 -10.83
CA ALA A 138 15.04 0.02 -12.30
C ALA A 138 14.59 1.43 -12.73
N GLY A 139 14.83 2.44 -11.88
CA GLY A 139 14.39 3.83 -12.10
C GLY A 139 12.95 4.13 -11.68
N PHE A 140 12.15 3.14 -11.28
CA PHE A 140 10.79 3.36 -10.79
C PHE A 140 10.75 3.90 -9.36
N ARG A 141 9.72 4.68 -9.06
CA ARG A 141 9.39 5.15 -7.72
C ARG A 141 8.18 4.37 -7.20
N TYR A 142 8.32 3.76 -6.03
CA TYR A 142 7.25 2.94 -5.45
C TYR A 142 6.42 3.72 -4.45
N GLY A 143 5.10 3.65 -4.63
CA GLY A 143 4.10 4.20 -3.73
C GLY A 143 3.06 3.15 -3.36
N VAL A 144 2.15 3.53 -2.46
CA VAL A 144 1.00 2.71 -2.08
C VAL A 144 -0.23 3.59 -1.98
N SER A 145 -1.31 3.17 -2.62
CA SER A 145 -2.64 3.74 -2.46
C SER A 145 -3.28 3.21 -1.17
N LEU A 146 -3.82 4.09 -0.34
CA LEU A 146 -4.55 3.69 0.86
C LEU A 146 -5.84 2.93 0.55
N TYR A 147 -6.27 2.89 -0.72
CA TYR A 147 -7.33 1.98 -1.16
C TYR A 147 -7.00 0.52 -0.85
N SER A 148 -5.72 0.14 -0.95
CA SER A 148 -5.22 -1.19 -0.58
C SER A 148 -5.60 -1.63 0.84
N PHE A 149 -5.82 -0.68 1.74
CA PHE A 149 -6.08 -0.93 3.16
C PHE A 149 -7.53 -0.61 3.57
N THR A 150 -8.45 -0.35 2.64
CA THR A 150 -9.83 0.05 2.95
C THR A 150 -10.58 -0.95 3.83
N GLY A 151 -10.22 -2.24 3.79
CA GLY A 151 -10.76 -3.25 4.71
C GLY A 151 -10.36 -3.05 6.18
N ASP A 152 -9.20 -2.43 6.43
CA ASP A 152 -8.62 -2.26 7.76
C ASP A 152 -8.67 -0.80 8.26
N MET A 153 -8.68 0.18 7.35
CA MET A 153 -8.65 1.61 7.69
C MET A 153 -9.81 2.02 8.59
N ASN A 154 -9.48 2.86 9.59
CA ASN A 154 -10.41 3.39 10.60
C ASN A 154 -11.04 2.33 11.54
N THR A 155 -10.71 1.06 11.40
CA THR A 155 -11.14 -0.03 12.28
C THR A 155 -9.97 -0.77 12.91
N LEU A 156 -9.11 -1.34 12.10
CA LEU A 156 -7.94 -2.12 12.51
C LEU A 156 -6.61 -1.37 12.27
N MET A 157 -6.66 -0.24 11.55
CA MET A 157 -5.50 0.53 11.14
C MET A 157 -5.80 2.02 11.19
N THR A 158 -4.91 2.80 11.76
CA THR A 158 -4.91 4.27 11.69
C THR A 158 -4.13 4.75 10.47
N LEU A 159 -4.25 6.05 10.14
CA LEU A 159 -3.42 6.66 9.09
C LEU A 159 -1.91 6.52 9.40
N GLU A 160 -1.52 6.70 10.65
CA GLU A 160 -0.12 6.52 11.08
C GLU A 160 0.35 5.07 10.91
N ASP A 161 -0.48 4.06 11.22
CA ASP A 161 -0.16 2.65 10.99
C ASP A 161 0.07 2.37 9.50
N ALA A 162 -0.79 2.92 8.63
CA ALA A 162 -0.66 2.76 7.17
C ALA A 162 0.64 3.37 6.65
N MET A 163 0.97 4.59 7.08
CA MET A 163 2.23 5.24 6.70
C MET A 163 3.45 4.48 7.21
N ALA A 164 3.39 3.94 8.43
CA ALA A 164 4.45 3.10 8.98
C ALA A 164 4.64 1.81 8.16
N ASP A 165 3.56 1.18 7.70
CA ASP A 165 3.63 -0.01 6.85
C ASP A 165 4.22 0.31 5.47
N ILE A 166 3.82 1.43 4.86
CA ILE A 166 4.37 1.91 3.58
C ILE A 166 5.88 2.15 3.69
N ALA A 167 6.32 2.83 4.75
CA ALA A 167 7.74 3.08 5.00
C ALA A 167 8.54 1.78 5.24
N ASP A 168 7.96 0.82 5.97
CA ASP A 168 8.57 -0.49 6.26
C ASP A 168 8.79 -1.33 4.99
N LEU A 169 7.96 -1.14 3.95
CA LEU A 169 8.14 -1.73 2.62
C LEU A 169 9.32 -1.12 1.85
N GLY A 170 9.87 0.00 2.31
CA GLY A 170 10.80 0.82 1.54
C GLY A 170 10.14 1.55 0.37
N ALA A 171 8.83 1.71 0.38
CA ALA A 171 8.11 2.62 -0.52
C ALA A 171 8.26 4.06 0.00
N THR A 172 8.28 5.01 -0.93
CA THR A 172 8.48 6.43 -0.61
C THR A 172 7.31 7.32 -1.02
N GLY A 173 6.28 6.75 -1.64
CA GLY A 173 5.09 7.44 -2.08
C GLY A 173 3.82 7.00 -1.34
N ILE A 174 2.92 7.94 -1.10
CA ILE A 174 1.59 7.66 -0.56
C ILE A 174 0.52 8.28 -1.46
N GLU A 175 -0.47 7.50 -1.80
CA GLU A 175 -1.68 7.92 -2.49
C GLU A 175 -2.87 7.80 -1.54
N ILE A 176 -3.76 8.80 -1.53
CA ILE A 176 -4.93 8.83 -0.64
C ILE A 176 -6.23 9.08 -1.40
N LEU A 177 -7.34 8.78 -0.72
CA LEU A 177 -8.69 9.12 -1.17
C LEU A 177 -9.23 10.27 -0.32
N THR A 178 -9.73 11.33 -0.96
CA THR A 178 -10.18 12.54 -0.26
C THR A 178 -11.17 12.24 0.86
N GLN A 179 -12.31 11.62 0.52
CA GLN A 179 -13.43 11.47 1.43
C GLN A 179 -13.22 10.43 2.54
N SER A 180 -12.36 9.44 2.33
CA SER A 180 -12.09 8.39 3.33
C SER A 180 -10.88 8.66 4.22
N THR A 181 -9.94 9.52 3.76
CA THR A 181 -8.68 9.77 4.47
C THR A 181 -8.63 11.15 5.11
N VAL A 182 -9.15 12.19 4.42
CA VAL A 182 -9.05 13.56 4.89
C VAL A 182 -10.18 13.89 5.85
N LEU A 183 -9.87 13.88 7.15
CA LEU A 183 -10.88 14.23 8.16
C LEU A 183 -11.26 15.70 8.03
N GLY A 184 -12.57 15.94 7.88
CA GLY A 184 -13.13 17.27 7.65
C GLY A 184 -13.13 17.70 6.18
N TYR A 185 -12.92 16.76 5.23
CA TYR A 185 -13.08 17.05 3.81
C TYR A 185 -14.42 17.77 3.52
N PRO A 186 -14.45 18.79 2.64
CA PRO A 186 -13.37 19.27 1.78
C PRO A 186 -12.40 20.27 2.45
N GLU A 187 -12.66 20.69 3.69
CA GLU A 187 -11.89 21.69 4.40
C GLU A 187 -11.31 21.15 5.72
N PRO A 188 -10.19 20.38 5.66
CA PRO A 188 -9.57 19.85 6.86
C PRO A 188 -9.07 20.97 7.77
N THR A 189 -9.11 20.70 9.09
CA THR A 189 -8.62 21.66 10.08
C THR A 189 -7.10 21.85 9.99
N PRO A 190 -6.56 23.01 10.42
CA PRO A 190 -5.10 23.20 10.50
C PRO A 190 -4.40 22.11 11.30
N ALA A 191 -4.98 21.66 12.43
CA ALA A 191 -4.39 20.61 13.25
C ALA A 191 -4.29 19.26 12.51
N TRP A 192 -5.26 18.92 11.66
CA TRP A 192 -5.18 17.71 10.83
C TRP A 192 -4.07 17.84 9.78
N ILE A 193 -3.91 19.02 9.18
CA ILE A 193 -2.86 19.27 8.19
C ILE A 193 -1.48 19.21 8.83
N ASP A 194 -1.32 19.81 10.03
CA ASP A 194 -0.06 19.76 10.77
C ASP A 194 0.32 18.30 11.11
N GLU A 195 -0.67 17.49 11.50
CA GLU A 195 -0.46 16.05 11.75
C GLU A 195 -0.11 15.29 10.48
N TRP A 196 -0.78 15.56 9.35
CA TRP A 196 -0.44 15.00 8.04
C TRP A 196 1.02 15.29 7.67
N GLN A 197 1.47 16.54 7.79
CA GLN A 197 2.86 16.93 7.50
C GLN A 197 3.85 16.23 8.45
N ARG A 198 3.53 16.20 9.75
CA ARG A 198 4.36 15.50 10.75
C ARG A 198 4.54 14.01 10.40
N LEU A 199 3.48 13.34 9.98
CA LEU A 199 3.52 11.93 9.60
C LEU A 199 4.35 11.71 8.33
N LEU A 200 4.20 12.57 7.31
CA LEU A 200 5.01 12.52 6.09
C LEU A 200 6.50 12.63 6.41
N GLU A 201 6.88 13.59 7.27
CA GLU A 201 8.27 13.77 7.70
C GLU A 201 8.78 12.57 8.49
N THR A 202 7.98 12.07 9.46
CA THR A 202 8.33 10.93 10.32
C THR A 202 8.64 9.68 9.50
N TYR A 203 7.79 9.39 8.51
CA TYR A 203 7.91 8.18 7.67
C TYR A 203 8.61 8.42 6.34
N ARG A 204 9.05 9.67 6.07
CA ARG A 204 9.76 10.09 4.84
C ARG A 204 8.98 9.72 3.57
N LEU A 205 7.68 9.97 3.58
CA LEU A 205 6.79 9.70 2.45
C LEU A 205 6.51 10.99 1.67
N ALA A 206 6.45 10.86 0.34
CA ALA A 206 6.00 11.92 -0.56
C ALA A 206 4.52 11.71 -0.90
N PRO A 207 3.66 12.72 -0.79
CA PRO A 207 2.32 12.68 -1.35
C PRO A 207 2.42 12.53 -2.87
N THR A 208 1.78 11.49 -3.44
CA THR A 208 1.89 11.20 -4.88
C THR A 208 0.64 11.61 -5.63
N ASN A 209 -0.47 10.97 -5.37
CA ASN A 209 -1.75 11.20 -6.00
C ASN A 209 -2.86 11.27 -4.95
N ILE A 210 -3.84 12.14 -5.18
CA ILE A 210 -5.06 12.22 -4.39
C ILE A 210 -6.27 11.88 -5.25
N CYS A 211 -7.00 10.85 -4.86
CA CYS A 211 -8.22 10.44 -5.55
C CYS A 211 -9.41 11.27 -5.09
N SER A 212 -10.15 11.83 -6.05
CA SER A 212 -11.33 12.64 -5.79
C SER A 212 -12.49 12.27 -6.74
N TRP A 213 -13.66 12.78 -6.45
CA TRP A 213 -14.87 12.56 -7.24
C TRP A 213 -15.52 13.89 -7.56
N VAL A 214 -15.93 14.06 -8.82
CA VAL A 214 -16.86 15.12 -9.25
C VAL A 214 -18.24 14.49 -9.27
N ASP A 215 -19.04 14.79 -8.25
CA ASP A 215 -20.35 14.17 -8.04
C ASP A 215 -21.42 14.80 -8.94
N ASN A 216 -21.31 14.63 -10.26
CA ASN A 216 -22.15 15.26 -11.26
C ASN A 216 -23.65 15.05 -11.02
N GLN A 217 -24.03 13.90 -10.44
CA GLN A 217 -25.42 13.51 -10.15
C GLN A 217 -25.77 13.60 -8.67
N MET A 218 -25.26 14.61 -7.96
CA MET A 218 -25.53 14.75 -6.53
C MET A 218 -26.97 15.14 -6.18
N TRP A 219 -27.75 15.64 -7.14
CA TRP A 219 -29.17 15.93 -6.97
C TRP A 219 -30.04 14.96 -7.76
N THR A 220 -31.24 14.72 -7.27
CA THR A 220 -32.20 13.79 -7.89
C THR A 220 -32.96 14.36 -9.07
N ASP A 221 -32.97 15.68 -9.24
CA ASP A 221 -33.78 16.42 -10.22
C ASP A 221 -32.93 17.05 -11.34
N ARG A 222 -31.61 17.15 -11.17
CA ARG A 222 -30.70 17.64 -12.18
C ARG A 222 -29.26 17.24 -11.92
N ASP A 223 -28.46 17.25 -12.97
CA ASP A 223 -27.03 17.13 -12.89
C ASP A 223 -26.35 18.48 -12.54
N LEU A 224 -25.09 18.42 -12.11
CA LEU A 224 -24.26 19.62 -11.99
C LEU A 224 -24.05 20.25 -13.37
N THR A 225 -24.11 21.56 -13.42
CA THR A 225 -23.56 22.30 -14.56
C THR A 225 -22.03 22.14 -14.61
N ALA A 226 -21.41 22.34 -15.77
CA ALA A 226 -19.96 22.33 -15.89
C ALA A 226 -19.27 23.32 -14.95
N ALA A 227 -19.91 24.45 -14.66
CA ALA A 227 -19.37 25.44 -13.72
C ALA A 227 -19.41 24.94 -12.26
N GLU A 228 -20.45 24.26 -11.83
CA GLU A 228 -20.55 23.64 -10.50
C GLU A 228 -19.55 22.48 -10.35
N ALA A 229 -19.46 21.62 -11.35
CA ALA A 229 -18.48 20.54 -11.42
C ALA A 229 -17.04 21.07 -11.38
N ALA A 230 -16.75 22.14 -12.11
CA ALA A 230 -15.46 22.81 -12.08
C ALA A 230 -15.15 23.43 -10.71
N ALA A 231 -16.17 23.94 -9.99
CA ALA A 231 -15.98 24.46 -8.63
C ALA A 231 -15.58 23.34 -7.65
N GLN A 232 -16.18 22.15 -7.75
CA GLN A 232 -15.77 20.97 -6.96
C GLN A 232 -14.33 20.58 -7.29
N LEU A 233 -14.00 20.38 -8.58
CA LEU A 233 -12.65 20.02 -8.99
C LEU A 233 -11.60 21.05 -8.56
N ALA A 234 -11.93 22.36 -8.69
CA ALA A 234 -11.04 23.44 -8.25
C ALA A 234 -10.81 23.43 -6.73
N SER A 235 -11.80 23.06 -5.93
CA SER A 235 -11.64 22.85 -4.48
C SER A 235 -10.64 21.73 -4.20
N ASP A 236 -10.80 20.59 -4.89
CA ASP A 236 -9.92 19.43 -4.71
C ASP A 236 -8.50 19.68 -5.22
N VAL A 237 -8.33 20.45 -6.32
CA VAL A 237 -7.00 20.88 -6.81
C VAL A 237 -6.29 21.75 -5.77
N ARG A 238 -7.01 22.68 -5.11
CA ARG A 238 -6.44 23.48 -4.01
C ARG A 238 -6.07 22.61 -2.80
N LEU A 239 -6.93 21.65 -2.46
CA LEU A 239 -6.65 20.71 -1.39
C LEU A 239 -5.43 19.85 -1.71
N ALA A 240 -5.34 19.30 -2.92
CA ALA A 240 -4.17 18.55 -3.40
C ALA A 240 -2.88 19.35 -3.22
N HIS A 241 -2.84 20.57 -3.73
CA HIS A 241 -1.69 21.48 -3.56
C HIS A 241 -1.36 21.74 -2.08
N ARG A 242 -2.37 22.03 -1.26
CA ARG A 242 -2.20 22.31 0.18
C ARG A 242 -1.62 21.13 0.95
N LEU A 243 -1.95 19.90 0.54
CA LEU A 243 -1.45 18.67 1.15
C LEU A 243 -0.15 18.16 0.51
N GLY A 244 0.36 18.82 -0.54
CA GLY A 244 1.63 18.51 -1.20
C GLY A 244 1.53 17.50 -2.35
N PHE A 245 0.34 17.18 -2.83
CA PHE A 245 0.14 16.26 -3.97
C PHE A 245 0.43 16.95 -5.31
N GLY A 246 1.20 16.26 -6.16
CA GLY A 246 1.46 16.71 -7.53
C GLY A 246 0.44 16.18 -8.55
N PHE A 247 -0.33 15.17 -8.20
CA PHE A 247 -1.35 14.57 -9.05
C PHE A 247 -2.69 14.51 -8.33
N ILE A 248 -3.77 14.69 -9.11
CA ILE A 248 -5.14 14.45 -8.67
C ILE A 248 -5.85 13.55 -9.67
N ARG A 249 -6.49 12.50 -9.18
CA ARG A 249 -7.32 11.59 -9.98
C ARG A 249 -8.80 11.89 -9.72
N PRO A 250 -9.44 12.75 -10.52
CA PRO A 250 -10.86 12.93 -10.45
C PRO A 250 -11.61 11.81 -11.17
N LYS A 251 -12.75 11.40 -10.63
CA LYS A 251 -13.75 10.63 -11.36
C LYS A 251 -14.85 11.59 -11.79
N PHE A 252 -15.08 11.71 -13.11
CA PHE A 252 -16.03 12.69 -13.69
C PHE A 252 -17.45 12.13 -13.83
N GLY A 253 -18.00 11.54 -12.77
CA GLY A 253 -19.25 10.80 -12.86
C GLY A 253 -19.13 9.58 -13.78
N VAL A 254 -20.18 8.78 -13.85
CA VAL A 254 -20.27 7.63 -14.76
C VAL A 254 -21.69 7.58 -15.29
N VAL A 255 -21.84 7.63 -16.61
CA VAL A 255 -23.15 7.73 -17.26
C VAL A 255 -23.52 6.48 -18.08
N SER A 256 -22.61 5.49 -18.19
CA SER A 256 -22.84 4.25 -18.91
C SER A 256 -22.19 3.05 -18.22
N PRO A 257 -22.58 1.81 -18.58
CA PRO A 257 -21.91 0.60 -18.13
C PRO A 257 -20.43 0.51 -18.54
N GLU A 258 -20.03 1.20 -19.60
CA GLU A 258 -18.67 1.29 -20.10
C GLU A 258 -17.84 2.35 -19.37
N LEU A 259 -18.36 2.91 -18.26
CA LEU A 259 -17.75 3.95 -17.43
C LEU A 259 -17.45 5.27 -18.20
N ASP A 260 -18.29 5.62 -19.17
CA ASP A 260 -18.21 6.92 -19.83
C ASP A 260 -18.31 8.05 -18.81
N PRO A 261 -17.43 9.05 -18.86
CA PRO A 261 -17.49 10.20 -17.98
C PRO A 261 -18.72 11.07 -18.32
N HIS A 262 -19.17 11.87 -17.35
CA HIS A 262 -20.23 12.83 -17.58
C HIS A 262 -19.89 13.75 -18.77
N PRO A 263 -20.83 14.04 -19.70
CA PRO A 263 -20.56 14.83 -20.93
C PRO A 263 -19.92 16.20 -20.69
N THR A 264 -20.06 16.78 -19.52
CA THR A 264 -19.43 18.08 -19.17
C THR A 264 -17.96 17.95 -18.73
N TRP A 265 -17.34 16.76 -18.76
CA TRP A 265 -15.99 16.55 -18.23
C TRP A 265 -14.96 17.50 -18.86
N GLU A 266 -15.00 17.67 -20.16
CA GLU A 266 -14.04 18.52 -20.89
C GLU A 266 -14.16 19.98 -20.48
N GLU A 267 -15.37 20.51 -20.44
CA GLU A 267 -15.60 21.90 -19.99
C GLU A 267 -15.22 22.09 -18.52
N THR A 268 -15.51 21.07 -17.68
CA THR A 268 -15.09 21.06 -16.27
C THR A 268 -13.59 21.17 -16.12
N VAL A 269 -12.83 20.39 -16.91
CA VAL A 269 -11.37 20.43 -16.91
C VAL A 269 -10.85 21.76 -17.43
N LEU A 270 -11.34 22.23 -18.59
CA LEU A 270 -10.92 23.51 -19.18
C LEU A 270 -11.08 24.68 -18.21
N ARG A 271 -12.18 24.72 -17.44
CA ARG A 271 -12.42 25.75 -16.42
C ARG A 271 -11.48 25.68 -15.22
N THR A 272 -10.82 24.55 -15.00
CA THR A 272 -9.95 24.28 -13.84
C THR A 272 -8.47 24.27 -14.22
N LEU A 273 -8.15 24.14 -15.51
CA LEU A 273 -6.80 23.88 -16.01
C LEU A 273 -5.78 24.94 -15.64
N ASP A 274 -6.14 26.23 -15.77
CA ASP A 274 -5.24 27.36 -15.40
C ASP A 274 -4.93 27.35 -13.89
N LEU A 275 -5.91 26.99 -13.06
CA LEU A 275 -5.69 26.83 -11.62
C LEU A 275 -4.75 25.66 -11.35
N ALA A 276 -4.97 24.50 -11.97
CA ALA A 276 -4.12 23.33 -11.81
C ALA A 276 -2.66 23.66 -12.22
N ALA A 277 -2.48 24.37 -13.35
CA ALA A 277 -1.19 24.83 -13.80
C ALA A 277 -0.52 25.80 -12.80
N SER A 278 -1.26 26.78 -12.29
CA SER A 278 -0.74 27.76 -11.33
C SER A 278 -0.30 27.13 -10.00
N LEU A 279 -0.92 26.00 -9.61
CA LEU A 279 -0.64 25.26 -8.40
C LEU A 279 0.29 24.04 -8.63
N ASN A 280 0.76 23.84 -9.87
CA ASN A 280 1.58 22.70 -10.26
C ASN A 280 0.97 21.35 -9.89
N VAL A 281 -0.32 21.20 -10.12
CA VAL A 281 -1.08 19.96 -9.96
C VAL A 281 -1.46 19.43 -11.33
N VAL A 282 -1.30 18.12 -11.57
CA VAL A 282 -1.68 17.45 -12.81
C VAL A 282 -2.98 16.70 -12.58
N ILE A 283 -3.97 16.98 -13.41
CA ILE A 283 -5.26 16.28 -13.42
C ILE A 283 -5.08 14.98 -14.21
N CYS A 284 -5.25 13.83 -13.57
CA CYS A 284 -5.02 12.52 -14.17
C CYS A 284 -6.28 11.65 -14.07
N PRO A 285 -7.23 11.71 -15.04
CA PRO A 285 -8.32 10.75 -15.06
C PRO A 285 -7.80 9.33 -15.20
N GLU A 286 -8.45 8.42 -14.49
CA GLU A 286 -8.09 7.01 -14.45
C GLU A 286 -8.60 6.26 -15.69
N ILE A 287 -7.72 5.53 -16.32
CA ILE A 287 -8.03 4.55 -17.37
C ILE A 287 -8.14 3.19 -16.71
N HIS A 288 -9.37 2.82 -16.43
CA HIS A 288 -9.76 1.66 -15.63
C HIS A 288 -10.58 0.67 -16.46
N SER A 289 -10.52 -0.62 -16.17
CA SER A 289 -11.45 -1.60 -16.77
C SER A 289 -12.92 -1.20 -16.50
N PRO A 290 -13.84 -1.29 -17.48
CA PRO A 290 -13.70 -1.90 -18.81
C PRO A 290 -13.30 -0.93 -19.94
N THR A 291 -12.75 0.24 -19.66
CA THR A 291 -12.32 1.24 -20.65
C THR A 291 -10.81 1.15 -20.91
N PRO A 292 -10.34 0.28 -21.84
CA PRO A 292 -8.92 0.15 -22.14
C PRO A 292 -8.36 1.36 -22.90
N ILE A 293 -7.05 1.36 -23.15
CA ILE A 293 -6.32 2.46 -23.79
C ILE A 293 -6.93 2.86 -25.15
N LYS A 294 -7.37 1.88 -25.95
CA LYS A 294 -7.98 2.15 -27.28
C LYS A 294 -9.49 2.42 -27.22
N HIS A 295 -10.08 2.50 -26.03
CA HIS A 295 -11.48 2.86 -25.89
C HIS A 295 -11.70 4.33 -26.27
N PRO A 296 -12.86 4.70 -26.87
CA PRO A 296 -13.16 6.08 -27.26
C PRO A 296 -12.97 7.10 -26.15
N VAL A 297 -13.33 6.79 -24.91
CA VAL A 297 -13.12 7.65 -23.73
C VAL A 297 -11.65 8.01 -23.58
N THR A 298 -10.75 7.01 -23.60
CA THR A 298 -9.32 7.24 -23.46
C THR A 298 -8.77 8.03 -24.65
N GLN A 299 -9.25 7.74 -25.85
CA GLN A 299 -8.83 8.47 -27.06
C GLN A 299 -9.28 9.93 -27.00
N ASN A 300 -10.48 10.24 -26.49
CA ASN A 300 -10.94 11.62 -26.26
C ASN A 300 -10.04 12.37 -25.26
N TYR A 301 -9.53 11.70 -24.23
CA TYR A 301 -8.56 12.34 -23.32
C TYR A 301 -7.22 12.61 -24.00
N ILE A 302 -6.73 11.69 -24.85
CA ILE A 302 -5.51 11.89 -25.64
C ILE A 302 -5.68 13.07 -26.61
N GLU A 303 -6.79 13.09 -27.38
CA GLU A 303 -7.11 14.20 -28.28
C GLU A 303 -7.20 15.54 -27.54
N PHE A 304 -7.74 15.57 -26.33
CA PHE A 304 -7.76 16.74 -25.47
C PHE A 304 -6.35 17.23 -25.12
N ILE A 305 -5.44 16.32 -24.72
CA ILE A 305 -4.04 16.62 -24.42
C ILE A 305 -3.36 17.21 -25.66
N GLU A 306 -3.49 16.57 -26.81
CA GLU A 306 -2.87 17.01 -28.06
C GLU A 306 -3.38 18.40 -28.51
N ARG A 307 -4.69 18.60 -28.45
CA ARG A 307 -5.32 19.85 -28.86
C ARG A 307 -4.98 21.03 -27.95
N THR A 308 -4.89 20.79 -26.65
CA THR A 308 -4.59 21.87 -25.68
C THR A 308 -3.10 22.08 -25.48
N GLY A 309 -2.27 21.07 -25.76
CA GLY A 309 -0.82 21.09 -25.49
C GLY A 309 -0.48 21.21 -24.00
N THR A 310 -1.42 20.89 -23.11
CA THR A 310 -1.24 21.05 -21.67
C THR A 310 -0.38 19.96 -21.04
N GLU A 311 0.48 20.35 -20.09
CA GLU A 311 1.23 19.42 -19.23
C GLU A 311 0.47 19.11 -17.92
N HIS A 312 -0.67 19.78 -17.66
CA HIS A 312 -1.44 19.62 -16.43
C HIS A 312 -2.70 18.77 -16.57
N PHE A 313 -2.79 18.02 -17.68
CA PHE A 313 -3.76 16.94 -17.86
C PHE A 313 -3.05 15.75 -18.51
N LYS A 314 -3.00 14.61 -17.82
CA LYS A 314 -2.34 13.37 -18.25
C LYS A 314 -3.23 12.18 -17.92
N LEU A 315 -2.88 11.00 -18.43
CA LEU A 315 -3.57 9.76 -18.11
C LEU A 315 -2.99 9.12 -16.83
N MET A 316 -3.86 8.54 -16.03
CA MET A 316 -3.50 7.58 -14.99
C MET A 316 -3.89 6.20 -15.48
N ILE A 317 -2.92 5.33 -15.68
CA ILE A 317 -3.18 3.95 -16.12
C ILE A 317 -3.32 3.06 -14.89
N ASP A 318 -4.49 2.46 -14.75
CA ASP A 318 -4.75 1.37 -13.82
C ASP A 318 -4.38 0.04 -14.49
N THR A 319 -3.45 -0.71 -13.89
CA THR A 319 -2.95 -1.96 -14.47
C THR A 319 -3.98 -3.08 -14.51
N GLY A 320 -5.13 -2.94 -13.86
CA GLY A 320 -6.27 -3.84 -13.99
C GLY A 320 -6.77 -4.00 -15.43
N ILE A 321 -6.53 -3.01 -16.32
CA ILE A 321 -6.86 -3.14 -17.76
C ILE A 321 -6.06 -4.25 -18.45
N PHE A 322 -4.92 -4.68 -17.91
CA PHE A 322 -4.08 -5.77 -18.44
C PHE A 322 -4.39 -7.13 -17.83
N GLN A 323 -5.45 -7.23 -17.03
CA GLN A 323 -5.88 -8.47 -16.39
C GLN A 323 -6.01 -9.60 -17.42
N THR A 324 -5.41 -10.77 -17.12
CA THR A 324 -5.37 -11.95 -17.99
C THR A 324 -6.36 -13.03 -17.62
N ALA A 325 -6.85 -13.04 -16.38
CA ALA A 325 -7.81 -14.00 -15.85
C ALA A 325 -8.95 -13.28 -15.14
N VAL A 326 -10.11 -13.92 -15.06
CA VAL A 326 -11.27 -13.42 -14.31
C VAL A 326 -10.92 -13.38 -12.82
N VAL A 327 -11.25 -12.28 -12.16
CA VAL A 327 -11.20 -12.18 -10.70
C VAL A 327 -12.54 -12.65 -10.15
N ASN A 328 -12.53 -13.78 -9.47
CA ASN A 328 -13.75 -14.37 -8.87
C ASN A 328 -13.64 -14.40 -7.35
N ASP A 329 -13.46 -13.25 -6.72
CA ASP A 329 -13.12 -13.13 -5.31
C ASP A 329 -14.27 -12.67 -4.42
N GLY A 330 -15.55 -12.75 -4.90
CA GLY A 330 -16.69 -12.30 -4.10
C GLY A 330 -16.60 -10.80 -3.81
N HIS A 331 -16.49 -9.97 -4.87
CA HIS A 331 -16.45 -8.51 -4.71
C HIS A 331 -17.71 -8.04 -3.98
N PRO A 332 -17.59 -7.19 -2.92
CA PRO A 332 -18.73 -6.70 -2.18
C PRO A 332 -19.74 -6.01 -3.09
N GLY A 333 -20.98 -6.47 -3.06
CA GLY A 333 -22.09 -5.89 -3.85
C GLY A 333 -22.47 -6.65 -5.12
N PHE A 334 -21.80 -7.76 -5.42
CA PHE A 334 -22.15 -8.65 -6.54
C PHE A 334 -22.38 -10.08 -6.03
N ASP A 335 -23.29 -10.80 -6.66
CA ASP A 335 -23.51 -12.22 -6.38
C ASP A 335 -22.31 -13.05 -6.87
N GLU A 336 -21.99 -14.15 -6.18
CA GLU A 336 -20.83 -15.01 -6.50
C GLU A 336 -20.80 -15.53 -7.95
N ASP A 337 -21.97 -15.53 -8.62
CA ASP A 337 -22.13 -16.00 -9.99
C ASP A 337 -22.08 -14.85 -11.03
N GLU A 338 -22.08 -13.58 -10.61
CA GLU A 338 -21.99 -12.41 -11.48
C GLU A 338 -20.60 -11.76 -11.41
N VAL A 339 -19.77 -12.00 -12.42
CA VAL A 339 -18.49 -11.29 -12.56
C VAL A 339 -18.74 -9.96 -13.27
N PRO A 340 -18.60 -8.82 -12.58
CA PRO A 340 -18.82 -7.53 -13.20
C PRO A 340 -17.84 -7.26 -14.34
N PRO A 341 -18.20 -6.42 -15.32
CA PRO A 341 -17.37 -6.15 -16.51
C PRO A 341 -15.94 -5.68 -16.16
N PHE A 342 -15.76 -4.94 -15.07
CA PHE A 342 -14.44 -4.42 -14.67
C PHE A 342 -13.52 -5.48 -14.03
N LEU A 343 -14.02 -6.69 -13.74
CA LEU A 343 -13.24 -7.84 -13.27
C LEU A 343 -12.99 -8.89 -14.36
N GLN A 344 -13.38 -8.60 -15.60
CA GLN A 344 -13.15 -9.48 -16.74
C GLN A 344 -11.90 -9.05 -17.53
N PRO A 345 -11.14 -10.02 -18.10
CA PRO A 345 -9.96 -9.73 -18.89
C PRO A 345 -10.30 -9.01 -20.20
N LEU A 346 -9.64 -7.89 -20.47
CA LEU A 346 -9.83 -7.07 -21.65
C LEU A 346 -8.87 -7.43 -22.80
N LYS A 347 -7.85 -8.24 -22.56
CA LYS A 347 -6.81 -8.66 -23.52
C LYS A 347 -6.08 -7.46 -24.18
N VAL A 348 -5.76 -6.44 -23.39
CA VAL A 348 -5.03 -5.25 -23.85
C VAL A 348 -3.58 -5.61 -24.15
N PRO A 349 -3.06 -5.38 -25.38
CA PRO A 349 -1.67 -5.68 -25.70
C PRO A 349 -0.71 -4.63 -25.11
N MET A 350 0.52 -5.02 -24.78
CA MET A 350 1.55 -4.11 -24.25
C MET A 350 1.94 -3.00 -25.24
N SER A 351 1.71 -3.18 -26.54
CA SER A 351 1.88 -2.13 -27.55
C SER A 351 1.00 -0.90 -27.29
N ASP A 352 -0.21 -1.11 -26.78
CA ASP A 352 -1.12 -0.01 -26.47
C ASP A 352 -0.58 0.83 -25.31
N LEU A 353 0.01 0.18 -24.30
CA LEU A 353 0.71 0.89 -23.21
C LEU A 353 1.90 1.69 -23.76
N ALA A 354 2.73 1.07 -24.59
CA ALA A 354 3.89 1.75 -25.19
C ALA A 354 3.50 3.00 -25.98
N GLU A 355 2.42 2.93 -26.78
CA GLU A 355 1.90 4.07 -27.53
C GLU A 355 1.32 5.17 -26.62
N ALA A 356 0.74 4.80 -25.48
CA ALA A 356 0.13 5.76 -24.55
C ALA A 356 1.14 6.48 -23.63
N LEU A 357 2.36 5.94 -23.45
CA LEU A 357 3.34 6.46 -22.48
C LEU A 357 3.61 7.97 -22.56
N PRO A 358 3.64 8.65 -23.73
CA PRO A 358 3.81 10.11 -23.80
C PRO A 358 2.72 10.90 -23.07
N TYR A 359 1.55 10.30 -22.88
CA TYR A 359 0.38 10.92 -22.26
C TYR A 359 0.22 10.51 -20.79
N VAL A 360 0.99 9.53 -20.31
CA VAL A 360 0.86 8.96 -18.96
C VAL A 360 1.60 9.80 -17.93
N GLY A 361 0.87 10.25 -16.90
CA GLY A 361 1.44 10.96 -15.75
C GLY A 361 1.64 10.04 -14.54
N PHE A 362 0.81 9.00 -14.39
CA PHE A 362 0.79 8.16 -13.21
C PHE A 362 0.40 6.72 -13.53
N ILE A 363 0.97 5.76 -12.81
CA ILE A 363 0.57 4.33 -12.88
C ILE A 363 0.01 3.90 -11.53
N GLN A 364 -1.25 3.51 -11.52
CA GLN A 364 -1.87 2.80 -10.42
C GLN A 364 -1.63 1.31 -10.63
N ALA A 365 -0.74 0.77 -9.79
CA ALA A 365 -0.30 -0.61 -9.88
C ALA A 365 -1.33 -1.53 -9.21
N LYS A 366 -2.51 -1.64 -9.83
CA LYS A 366 -3.61 -2.48 -9.35
C LYS A 366 -3.30 -3.95 -9.47
N PHE A 367 -3.70 -4.71 -8.46
CA PHE A 367 -3.61 -6.15 -8.43
C PHE A 367 -4.66 -6.76 -7.49
N PHE A 368 -4.89 -8.07 -7.63
CA PHE A 368 -5.95 -8.76 -6.91
C PHE A 368 -5.42 -9.84 -5.98
N GLU A 369 -4.48 -10.66 -6.44
CA GLU A 369 -3.87 -11.68 -5.61
C GLU A 369 -2.48 -12.07 -6.11
N ILE A 370 -1.54 -12.12 -5.16
CA ILE A 370 -0.19 -12.65 -5.37
C ILE A 370 -0.01 -13.81 -4.41
N ASP A 371 0.36 -14.98 -4.94
CA ASP A 371 0.53 -16.21 -4.18
C ASP A 371 1.84 -16.25 -3.36
N GLU A 372 2.08 -17.34 -2.65
CA GLU A 372 3.27 -17.55 -1.84
C GLU A 372 4.55 -17.72 -2.65
N THR A 373 4.44 -17.98 -3.96
CA THR A 373 5.58 -18.05 -4.88
C THR A 373 5.95 -16.70 -5.49
N LEU A 374 5.26 -15.63 -5.09
CA LEU A 374 5.32 -14.29 -5.67
C LEU A 374 4.89 -14.26 -7.14
N THR A 375 3.90 -15.06 -7.50
CA THR A 375 3.24 -15.00 -8.81
C THR A 375 1.95 -14.22 -8.69
N ASP A 376 1.78 -13.17 -9.52
CA ASP A 376 0.48 -12.51 -9.66
C ASP A 376 -0.41 -13.36 -10.55
N LEU A 377 -1.57 -13.72 -10.04
CA LEU A 377 -2.50 -14.62 -10.71
C LEU A 377 -3.28 -13.95 -11.86
N HIS A 378 -3.22 -12.61 -11.95
CA HIS A 378 -4.06 -11.83 -12.83
C HIS A 378 -3.32 -10.84 -13.71
N ILE A 379 -2.26 -10.19 -13.20
CA ILE A 379 -1.59 -9.06 -13.85
C ILE A 379 -0.20 -9.48 -14.39
N PRO A 380 0.10 -9.27 -15.68
CA PRO A 380 1.35 -9.71 -16.32
C PRO A 380 2.50 -8.68 -16.07
N TRP A 381 2.99 -8.59 -14.84
CA TRP A 381 3.95 -7.56 -14.39
C TRP A 381 5.25 -7.51 -15.21
N ASP A 382 5.79 -8.65 -15.65
CA ASP A 382 7.03 -8.66 -16.46
C ASP A 382 6.86 -7.85 -17.74
N GLY A 383 5.76 -8.06 -18.46
CA GLY A 383 5.44 -7.31 -19.68
C GLY A 383 5.22 -5.82 -19.42
N ILE A 384 4.51 -5.49 -18.34
CA ILE A 384 4.23 -4.10 -17.96
C ILE A 384 5.54 -3.37 -17.61
N LEU A 385 6.35 -3.92 -16.71
CA LEU A 385 7.59 -3.28 -16.27
C LEU A 385 8.60 -3.10 -17.42
N ARG A 386 8.73 -4.10 -18.32
CA ARG A 386 9.58 -3.96 -19.51
C ARG A 386 9.09 -2.83 -20.43
N THR A 387 7.79 -2.77 -20.68
CA THR A 387 7.20 -1.71 -21.51
C THR A 387 7.41 -0.33 -20.91
N LEU A 388 7.21 -0.18 -19.61
CA LEU A 388 7.44 1.08 -18.89
C LEU A 388 8.90 1.51 -18.94
N ARG A 389 9.84 0.59 -18.67
CA ARG A 389 11.28 0.84 -18.76
C ARG A 389 11.72 1.24 -20.15
N ASP A 390 11.33 0.44 -21.18
CA ASP A 390 11.73 0.65 -22.57
C ASP A 390 11.15 1.97 -23.12
N GLY A 391 10.00 2.40 -22.61
CA GLY A 391 9.41 3.70 -22.90
C GLY A 391 9.95 4.86 -22.05
N GLY A 392 10.92 4.60 -21.14
CA GLY A 392 11.56 5.63 -20.31
C GLY A 392 10.68 6.17 -19.17
N TYR A 393 9.65 5.43 -18.76
CA TYR A 393 8.82 5.84 -17.62
C TYR A 393 9.60 5.74 -16.30
N ALA A 394 9.75 6.87 -15.62
CA ALA A 394 10.43 6.98 -14.33
C ALA A 394 9.50 7.54 -13.23
N GLY A 395 8.20 7.40 -13.43
CA GLY A 395 7.15 7.87 -12.53
C GLY A 395 6.87 6.92 -11.36
N TRP A 396 5.73 7.10 -10.75
CA TRP A 396 5.26 6.31 -9.63
C TRP A 396 4.57 5.02 -10.10
N LEU A 397 4.89 3.92 -9.41
CA LEU A 397 4.10 2.70 -9.38
C LEU A 397 3.43 2.65 -8.00
N SER A 398 2.15 3.03 -7.95
CA SER A 398 1.38 3.11 -6.71
C SER A 398 0.56 1.83 -6.54
N SER A 399 0.94 0.97 -5.59
CA SER A 399 0.24 -0.30 -5.33
C SER A 399 -1.21 -0.06 -4.95
N GLU A 400 -2.13 -0.73 -5.63
CA GLU A 400 -3.56 -0.72 -5.31
C GLU A 400 -4.09 -2.14 -5.24
N TYR A 401 -4.23 -2.66 -4.03
CA TYR A 401 -4.84 -3.95 -3.79
C TYR A 401 -6.36 -3.88 -3.85
N GLU A 402 -6.97 -4.65 -4.73
CA GLU A 402 -8.43 -4.73 -4.90
C GLU A 402 -8.96 -6.18 -4.82
N GLY A 403 -8.27 -7.06 -4.10
CA GLY A 403 -8.74 -8.41 -3.79
C GLY A 403 -9.61 -8.47 -2.52
N ARG A 404 -9.68 -9.64 -1.90
CA ARG A 404 -10.49 -9.89 -0.70
C ARG A 404 -10.16 -8.96 0.47
N ARG A 405 -11.18 -8.47 1.15
CA ARG A 405 -11.07 -7.52 2.28
C ARG A 405 -11.04 -8.20 3.65
N GLU A 406 -10.39 -9.34 3.76
CA GLU A 406 -10.14 -9.99 5.05
C GLU A 406 -9.20 -9.15 5.91
N PRO A 407 -9.33 -9.20 7.26
CA PRO A 407 -8.47 -8.44 8.17
C PRO A 407 -6.98 -8.67 7.89
N TYR A 408 -6.22 -7.58 7.76
CA TYR A 408 -4.78 -7.53 7.50
C TYR A 408 -4.31 -8.09 6.15
N ARG A 409 -5.21 -8.61 5.31
CA ARG A 409 -4.83 -9.22 4.02
C ARG A 409 -4.21 -8.20 3.06
N GLY A 410 -4.77 -7.00 2.95
CA GLY A 410 -4.22 -5.92 2.12
C GLY A 410 -2.77 -5.58 2.48
N ARG A 411 -2.42 -5.60 3.77
CA ARG A 411 -1.05 -5.33 4.24
C ARG A 411 -0.06 -6.38 3.71
N GLU A 412 -0.40 -7.67 3.80
CA GLU A 412 0.46 -8.75 3.33
C GLU A 412 0.52 -8.77 1.80
N GLN A 413 -0.60 -8.58 1.11
CA GLN A 413 -0.65 -8.56 -0.35
C GLN A 413 0.17 -7.42 -0.96
N VAL A 414 0.13 -6.23 -0.39
CA VAL A 414 1.00 -5.11 -0.81
C VAL A 414 2.48 -5.45 -0.61
N ARG A 415 2.84 -6.14 0.49
CA ARG A 415 4.23 -6.62 0.69
C ARG A 415 4.65 -7.60 -0.40
N ARG A 416 3.79 -8.57 -0.75
CA ARG A 416 4.04 -9.53 -1.84
C ARG A 416 4.23 -8.82 -3.17
N GLN A 417 3.39 -7.83 -3.50
CA GLN A 417 3.55 -7.06 -4.73
C GLN A 417 4.88 -6.32 -4.76
N HIS A 418 5.26 -5.64 -3.68
CA HIS A 418 6.55 -4.95 -3.62
C HIS A 418 7.73 -5.92 -3.76
N ALA A 419 7.65 -7.11 -3.16
CA ALA A 419 8.68 -8.14 -3.33
C ALA A 419 8.77 -8.62 -4.79
N LEU A 420 7.62 -8.88 -5.43
CA LEU A 420 7.51 -9.26 -6.84
C LEU A 420 8.08 -8.17 -7.76
N LEU A 421 7.57 -6.94 -7.66
CA LEU A 421 7.97 -5.83 -8.54
C LEU A 421 9.47 -5.54 -8.44
N ARG A 422 10.04 -5.56 -7.23
CA ARG A 422 11.48 -5.35 -7.03
C ARG A 422 12.32 -6.50 -7.55
N SER A 423 11.84 -7.74 -7.44
CA SER A 423 12.51 -8.91 -8.04
C SER A 423 12.54 -8.77 -9.55
N LEU A 424 11.40 -8.54 -10.20
CA LEU A 424 11.33 -8.36 -11.65
C LEU A 424 12.16 -7.15 -12.13
N ALA A 425 12.12 -6.04 -11.39
CA ALA A 425 12.92 -4.85 -11.73
C ALA A 425 14.43 -5.08 -11.60
N SER A 426 14.88 -6.03 -10.78
CA SER A 426 16.31 -6.38 -10.67
C SER A 426 16.82 -7.13 -11.89
N ASP A 427 15.93 -7.75 -12.66
CA ASP A 427 16.24 -8.53 -13.87
C ASP A 427 16.13 -7.68 -15.15
N LEU A 428 15.73 -6.40 -15.01
CA LEU A 428 15.64 -5.43 -16.09
C LEU A 428 16.95 -4.65 -16.28
#